data_8c5af06817ac467c004343d11e081b3e
#
_entry.id   8c5af06817ac467c004343d11e081b3e
#
_cell.length_a   1.000
_cell.length_b   1.000
_cell.length_c   1.000
_cell.angle_alpha   90.00
_cell.angle_beta   90.00
_cell.angle_gamma   90.00
#
_symmetry.space_group_name_H-M   'P 1'
#
loop_
_entity.id
_entity.type
_entity.pdbx_description
1 polymer ?
#
loop_
_entity_poly.entity_id
_entity_poly.type
_entity_poly.pdbx_seq_one_letter_code
_entity_poly.pdbx_strand_id
1 'polypeptide(L)'
;MSQNRKTNTLDMWRIVYRRFPITDKPTIENECYMFYEDGTYECYELFRSTAQITTYKSLKWHLLVIWYLNPDMDQTKFNEVAEFITNKQNGFVSFNISSALLDKIVYEVSMLDLDQPPKNKLRKVIFKPYNNLCKQEKLRVVGELIGRTKRITEDDIYDCMLELNDNGNKITIAKLAKLLKCTSRTIHRNMGVELKREKQLLNKQL
;
A
#
# COMPACT_ATOMS: atom_id res chain seq x y z
N MET A 1 30.32 14.16 4.52
CA MET A 1 29.26 14.69 5.39
C MET A 1 28.44 13.50 5.91
N SER A 2 28.49 13.25 7.20
CA SER A 2 27.78 12.15 7.84
C SER A 2 26.27 12.39 7.71
N GLN A 3 25.58 11.61 6.90
CA GLN A 3 24.13 11.57 6.90
C GLN A 3 23.70 11.06 8.28
N ASN A 4 23.13 11.94 9.08
CA ASN A 4 22.58 11.62 10.38
C ASN A 4 21.59 10.47 10.25
N ARG A 5 22.03 9.28 10.65
CA ARG A 5 21.17 8.10 10.80
C ARG A 5 20.13 8.38 11.86
N LYS A 6 18.91 8.62 11.45
CA LYS A 6 17.78 8.51 12.36
C LYS A 6 17.38 7.03 12.46
N THR A 7 18.24 6.25 13.10
CA THR A 7 18.06 4.79 13.12
C THR A 7 17.10 4.31 14.19
N ASN A 8 16.90 5.04 15.28
CA ASN A 8 16.02 4.66 16.38
C ASN A 8 15.65 5.88 17.20
N THR A 9 14.53 6.50 16.90
CA THR A 9 14.00 7.52 17.79
C THR A 9 12.66 7.03 18.33
N LEU A 10 12.65 6.50 19.55
CA LEU A 10 11.46 6.42 20.37
C LEU A 10 11.09 7.85 20.76
N ASP A 11 10.32 8.49 19.89
CA ASP A 11 9.75 9.80 20.17
C ASP A 11 8.40 9.61 20.87
N MET A 12 8.06 10.50 21.79
CA MET A 12 6.76 10.53 22.46
C MET A 12 5.58 10.50 21.50
N TRP A 13 5.75 10.93 20.25
CA TRP A 13 4.70 11.08 19.25
C TRP A 13 4.76 10.08 18.10
N ARG A 14 5.94 9.52 17.82
CA ARG A 14 6.15 8.62 16.69
C ARG A 14 7.34 7.69 16.90
N ILE A 15 7.30 6.56 16.21
CA ILE A 15 8.42 5.65 16.04
C ILE A 15 8.87 5.73 14.59
N VAL A 16 10.15 6.05 14.37
CA VAL A 16 10.75 6.15 13.04
C VAL A 16 11.91 5.18 12.95
N TYR A 17 11.86 4.29 11.97
CA TYR A 17 12.93 3.34 11.69
C TYR A 17 13.28 3.34 10.21
N ARG A 18 14.54 3.16 9.91
CA ARG A 18 15.03 3.09 8.54
C ARG A 18 16.14 2.05 8.43
N ARG A 19 16.03 1.19 7.43
CA ARG A 19 17.09 0.26 7.07
C ARG A 19 18.30 1.04 6.54
N PHE A 20 19.50 0.53 6.83
CA PHE A 20 20.73 1.04 6.26
C PHE A 20 21.61 -0.15 5.80
N PRO A 21 22.16 -0.11 4.59
CA PRO A 21 21.92 0.91 3.54
C PRO A 21 20.48 0.87 3.02
N ILE A 22 20.03 2.00 2.44
CA ILE A 22 18.74 2.05 1.74
C ILE A 22 18.85 1.19 0.49
N THR A 23 17.99 0.17 0.38
CA THR A 23 18.02 -0.82 -0.71
C THR A 23 17.00 -0.52 -1.80
N ASP A 24 15.91 0.15 -1.45
CA ASP A 24 14.86 0.51 -2.40
C ASP A 24 15.32 1.71 -3.26
N LYS A 25 15.22 1.56 -4.58
CA LYS A 25 15.50 2.64 -5.54
C LYS A 25 14.20 3.25 -6.04
N PRO A 26 14.08 4.58 -6.08
CA PRO A 26 12.91 5.21 -6.66
C PRO A 26 12.86 4.98 -8.18
N THR A 27 11.65 4.73 -8.72
CA THR A 27 11.40 4.66 -10.16
C THR A 27 11.48 6.05 -10.79
N ILE A 28 10.99 7.06 -10.06
CA ILE A 28 11.07 8.48 -10.45
C ILE A 28 11.58 9.26 -9.25
N GLU A 29 12.56 10.13 -9.49
CA GLU A 29 13.05 11.07 -8.50
C GLU A 29 13.16 12.46 -9.09
N ASN A 30 12.61 13.45 -8.40
CA ASN A 30 12.71 14.86 -8.75
C ASN A 30 12.97 15.71 -7.49
N GLU A 31 12.96 17.02 -7.61
CA GLU A 31 13.21 17.93 -6.50
C GLU A 31 12.15 17.84 -5.39
N CYS A 32 10.91 17.51 -5.72
CA CYS A 32 9.77 17.54 -4.81
C CYS A 32 9.46 16.20 -4.17
N TYR A 33 9.63 15.09 -4.90
CA TYR A 33 9.23 13.75 -4.43
C TYR A 33 10.07 12.62 -5.04
N MET A 34 9.95 11.44 -4.43
CA MET A 34 10.41 10.16 -4.94
C MET A 34 9.21 9.25 -5.13
N PHE A 35 9.12 8.56 -6.26
CA PHE A 35 8.08 7.57 -6.54
C PHE A 35 8.68 6.18 -6.65
N TYR A 36 8.06 5.23 -5.97
CA TYR A 36 8.42 3.82 -5.95
C TYR A 36 7.24 3.00 -6.48
N GLU A 37 7.38 2.43 -7.66
CA GLU A 37 6.30 1.67 -8.31
C GLU A 37 5.81 0.51 -7.43
N ASP A 38 6.74 -0.22 -6.83
CA ASP A 38 6.45 -1.33 -5.91
C ASP A 38 6.25 -0.91 -4.45
N GLY A 39 6.36 0.40 -4.18
CA GLY A 39 6.35 0.94 -2.83
C GLY A 39 7.68 0.75 -2.09
N THR A 40 7.78 1.36 -0.91
CA THR A 40 8.98 1.31 -0.07
C THR A 40 8.64 1.31 1.41
N TYR A 41 9.52 0.73 2.22
CA TYR A 41 9.52 0.81 3.69
C TYR A 41 10.54 1.83 4.23
N GLU A 42 11.41 2.38 3.39
CA GLU A 42 12.52 3.25 3.78
C GLU A 42 12.10 4.52 4.53
N CYS A 43 10.81 4.87 4.45
CA CYS A 43 10.20 5.98 5.16
C CYS A 43 9.07 5.52 6.10
N TYR A 44 9.24 4.37 6.76
CA TYR A 44 8.29 3.89 7.74
C TYR A 44 8.26 4.82 8.97
N GLU A 45 7.06 5.22 9.35
CA GLU A 45 6.78 6.00 10.55
C GLU A 45 5.46 5.54 11.17
N LEU A 46 5.47 5.26 12.46
CA LEU A 46 4.28 4.91 13.23
C LEU A 46 3.91 6.07 14.15
N PHE A 47 2.75 6.67 13.90
CA PHE A 47 2.25 7.81 14.67
C PHE A 47 1.14 7.39 15.64
N ARG A 48 1.11 7.99 16.83
CA ARG A 48 0.06 7.76 17.83
C ARG A 48 -1.34 8.14 17.35
N SER A 49 -1.45 9.32 16.71
CA SER A 49 -2.75 9.92 16.39
C SER A 49 -3.37 9.40 15.09
N THR A 50 -2.56 8.94 14.13
CA THR A 50 -3.03 8.63 12.77
C THR A 50 -2.85 7.17 12.37
N ALA A 51 -2.02 6.44 13.10
CA ALA A 51 -1.68 5.06 12.78
C ALA A 51 -1.95 4.11 13.97
N GLN A 52 -3.10 4.30 14.66
CA GLN A 52 -3.49 3.37 15.71
C GLN A 52 -3.68 1.96 15.17
N ILE A 53 -2.97 1.03 15.77
CA ILE A 53 -3.07 -0.38 15.47
C ILE A 53 -4.33 -0.92 16.19
N THR A 54 -5.27 -1.46 15.42
CA THR A 54 -6.58 -1.92 15.92
C THR A 54 -6.72 -3.43 16.01
N THR A 55 -5.79 -4.20 15.42
CA THR A 55 -5.84 -5.67 15.39
C THR A 55 -4.48 -6.30 15.62
N TYR A 56 -4.47 -7.53 16.15
CA TYR A 56 -3.23 -8.32 16.32
C TYR A 56 -2.51 -8.59 14.98
N LYS A 57 -3.26 -8.78 13.90
CA LYS A 57 -2.68 -8.96 12.55
C LYS A 57 -1.93 -7.71 12.10
N SER A 58 -2.50 -6.53 12.34
CA SER A 58 -1.86 -5.26 12.06
C SER A 58 -0.63 -5.04 12.95
N LEU A 59 -0.73 -5.37 14.25
CA LEU A 59 0.40 -5.30 15.17
C LEU A 59 1.57 -6.17 14.69
N LYS A 60 1.31 -7.45 14.39
CA LYS A 60 2.34 -8.36 13.86
C LYS A 60 3.01 -7.80 12.61
N TRP A 61 2.23 -7.23 11.69
CA TRP A 61 2.77 -6.62 10.48
C TRP A 61 3.65 -5.40 10.77
N HIS A 62 3.24 -4.50 11.69
CA HIS A 62 4.07 -3.36 12.10
C HIS A 62 5.36 -3.79 12.77
N LEU A 63 5.32 -4.79 13.66
CA LEU A 63 6.50 -5.36 14.29
C LEU A 63 7.44 -6.01 13.26
N LEU A 64 6.88 -6.70 12.26
CA LEU A 64 7.65 -7.27 11.16
C LEU A 64 8.37 -6.18 10.34
N VAL A 65 7.69 -5.08 10.03
CA VAL A 65 8.32 -3.94 9.34
C VAL A 65 9.45 -3.34 10.18
N ILE A 66 9.23 -3.16 11.48
CA ILE A 66 10.26 -2.63 12.39
C ILE A 66 11.47 -3.57 12.44
N TRP A 67 11.25 -4.88 12.57
CA TRP A 67 12.31 -5.88 12.58
C TRP A 67 13.12 -5.88 11.27
N TYR A 68 12.41 -5.88 10.13
CA TYR A 68 13.02 -5.79 8.80
C TYR A 68 13.86 -4.52 8.59
N LEU A 69 13.40 -3.38 9.09
CA LEU A 69 14.10 -2.09 8.92
C LEU A 69 15.29 -1.92 9.85
N ASN A 70 15.51 -2.82 10.79
CA ASN A 70 16.59 -2.75 11.79
C ASN A 70 17.33 -4.08 11.91
N PRO A 71 18.10 -4.51 10.89
CA PRO A 71 18.77 -5.81 10.88
C PRO A 71 19.80 -5.97 12.01
N ASP A 72 20.32 -4.87 12.53
CA ASP A 72 21.29 -4.86 13.64
C ASP A 72 20.64 -4.79 15.03
N MET A 73 19.29 -4.84 15.10
CA MET A 73 18.57 -4.81 16.37
C MET A 73 18.64 -6.18 17.04
N ASP A 74 19.09 -6.20 18.29
CA ASP A 74 19.04 -7.42 19.09
C ASP A 74 17.61 -7.73 19.58
N GLN A 75 17.40 -8.97 19.99
CA GLN A 75 16.10 -9.46 20.47
C GLN A 75 15.61 -8.70 21.70
N THR A 76 16.49 -8.29 22.61
CA THR A 76 16.13 -7.57 23.85
C THR A 76 15.55 -6.23 23.51
N LYS A 77 16.23 -5.48 22.65
CA LYS A 77 15.76 -4.18 22.20
C LYS A 77 14.48 -4.27 21.38
N PHE A 78 14.31 -5.33 20.58
CA PHE A 78 13.08 -5.56 19.84
C PHE A 78 11.90 -5.82 20.80
N ASN A 79 12.10 -6.58 21.88
CA ASN A 79 11.09 -6.79 22.91
C ASN A 79 10.69 -5.47 23.59
N GLU A 80 11.68 -4.64 23.98
CA GLU A 80 11.42 -3.31 24.57
C GLU A 80 10.56 -2.43 23.64
N VAL A 81 10.88 -2.42 22.34
CA VAL A 81 10.10 -1.67 21.35
C VAL A 81 8.68 -2.23 21.19
N ALA A 82 8.54 -3.55 21.17
CA ALA A 82 7.24 -4.21 21.07
C ALA A 82 6.37 -3.91 22.31
N GLU A 83 6.94 -3.97 23.50
CA GLU A 83 6.26 -3.60 24.76
C GLU A 83 5.87 -2.13 24.76
N PHE A 84 6.75 -1.23 24.31
CA PHE A 84 6.47 0.19 24.20
C PHE A 84 5.30 0.47 23.26
N ILE A 85 5.26 -0.19 22.07
CA ILE A 85 4.17 -0.03 21.11
C ILE A 85 2.86 -0.57 21.68
N THR A 86 2.90 -1.71 22.36
CA THR A 86 1.71 -2.41 22.86
C THR A 86 1.16 -1.86 24.16
N ASN A 87 1.92 -1.02 24.85
CA ASN A 87 1.39 -0.28 25.99
C ASN A 87 0.36 0.75 25.48
N LYS A 88 -0.91 0.49 25.80
CA LYS A 88 -2.04 1.33 25.36
C LYS A 88 -1.91 2.79 25.76
N GLN A 89 -1.24 3.09 26.87
CA GLN A 89 -0.99 4.47 27.32
C GLN A 89 -0.11 5.24 26.33
N ASN A 90 0.73 4.55 25.59
CA ASN A 90 1.56 5.14 24.55
C ASN A 90 0.78 5.50 23.28
N GLY A 91 -0.47 5.05 23.12
CA GLY A 91 -1.39 5.51 22.06
C GLY A 91 -1.15 4.94 20.67
N PHE A 92 -0.33 3.90 20.51
CA PHE A 92 -0.10 3.24 19.22
C PHE A 92 -1.12 2.13 18.94
N VAL A 93 -1.63 1.47 19.98
CA VAL A 93 -2.65 0.42 19.89
C VAL A 93 -3.95 0.83 20.57
N SER A 94 -5.08 0.32 20.07
CA SER A 94 -6.40 0.59 20.65
C SER A 94 -6.91 -0.52 21.57
N PHE A 95 -6.19 -1.64 21.69
CA PHE A 95 -6.57 -2.84 22.44
C PHE A 95 -5.51 -3.22 23.49
N ASN A 96 -5.89 -4.10 24.40
CA ASN A 96 -4.94 -4.69 25.34
C ASN A 96 -4.45 -6.03 24.79
N ILE A 97 -3.17 -6.33 25.03
CA ILE A 97 -2.55 -7.61 24.66
C ILE A 97 -1.97 -8.25 25.92
N SER A 98 -2.08 -9.58 26.03
CA SER A 98 -1.40 -10.32 27.09
C SER A 98 0.08 -10.49 26.77
N SER A 99 0.95 -10.54 27.78
CA SER A 99 2.38 -10.78 27.60
C SER A 99 2.65 -12.06 26.80
N ALA A 100 2.00 -13.15 27.13
CA ALA A 100 2.16 -14.43 26.44
C ALA A 100 1.85 -14.34 24.91
N LEU A 101 0.83 -13.56 24.52
CA LEU A 101 0.52 -13.35 23.10
C LEU A 101 1.53 -12.43 22.44
N LEU A 102 2.00 -11.41 23.15
CA LEU A 102 3.05 -10.52 22.66
C LEU A 102 4.34 -11.30 22.42
N ASP A 103 4.78 -12.08 23.39
CA ASP A 103 5.98 -12.91 23.29
C ASP A 103 5.92 -13.87 22.10
N LYS A 104 4.74 -14.49 21.89
CA LYS A 104 4.51 -15.33 20.72
C LYS A 104 4.66 -14.57 19.41
N ILE A 105 4.07 -13.38 19.30
CA ILE A 105 4.15 -12.54 18.09
C ILE A 105 5.58 -12.10 17.85
N VAL A 106 6.27 -11.66 18.89
CA VAL A 106 7.68 -11.20 18.79
C VAL A 106 8.58 -12.36 18.37
N TYR A 107 8.40 -13.54 18.97
CA TYR A 107 9.14 -14.74 18.57
C TYR A 107 8.89 -15.10 17.09
N GLU A 108 7.64 -15.16 16.67
CA GLU A 108 7.27 -15.45 15.28
C GLU A 108 7.89 -14.44 14.29
N VAL A 109 7.96 -13.16 14.67
CA VAL A 109 8.55 -12.11 13.84
C VAL A 109 10.07 -12.23 13.79
N SER A 110 10.72 -12.50 14.91
CA SER A 110 12.19 -12.61 14.99
C SER A 110 12.76 -13.81 14.23
N MET A 111 11.93 -14.82 13.94
CA MET A 111 12.30 -16.00 13.14
C MET A 111 12.17 -15.78 11.62
N LEU A 112 11.66 -14.62 11.19
CA LEU A 112 11.50 -14.36 9.76
C LEU A 112 12.80 -13.91 9.11
N ASP A 113 12.96 -14.33 7.86
CA ASP A 113 14.12 -13.99 7.04
C ASP A 113 14.15 -12.47 6.78
N LEU A 114 15.25 -11.82 7.17
CA LEU A 114 15.47 -10.39 6.98
C LEU A 114 15.84 -10.00 5.55
N ASP A 115 16.18 -10.98 4.70
CA ASP A 115 16.50 -10.72 3.30
C ASP A 115 15.22 -10.54 2.45
N GLN A 116 14.08 -10.99 2.98
CA GLN A 116 12.79 -10.84 2.30
C GLN A 116 11.96 -9.69 2.89
N PRO A 117 11.62 -8.69 2.06
CA PRO A 117 10.79 -7.59 2.54
C PRO A 117 9.38 -8.08 2.91
N PRO A 118 8.77 -7.50 3.94
CA PRO A 118 7.38 -7.80 4.28
C PRO A 118 6.45 -7.55 3.10
N LYS A 119 5.40 -8.35 2.98
CA LYS A 119 4.34 -8.10 1.99
C LYS A 119 3.58 -6.81 2.33
N ASN A 120 2.95 -6.20 1.32
CA ASN A 120 2.16 -4.96 1.46
C ASN A 120 3.01 -3.73 1.82
N LYS A 121 3.89 -3.35 0.92
CA LYS A 121 4.71 -2.13 1.04
C LYS A 121 3.86 -0.88 1.24
N LEU A 122 4.30 0.01 2.12
CA LEU A 122 3.50 1.10 2.67
C LEU A 122 3.30 2.29 1.77
N ARG A 123 4.38 2.79 1.19
CA ARG A 123 4.36 4.07 0.48
C ARG A 123 4.93 3.96 -0.91
N LYS A 124 4.22 4.54 -1.87
CA LYS A 124 4.68 4.68 -3.24
C LYS A 124 5.23 6.07 -3.53
N VAL A 125 4.73 7.09 -2.84
CA VAL A 125 5.17 8.49 -3.04
C VAL A 125 5.71 9.04 -1.72
N ILE A 126 6.94 9.52 -1.75
CA ILE A 126 7.60 10.17 -0.63
C ILE A 126 7.95 11.59 -1.03
N PHE A 127 7.39 12.56 -0.32
CA PHE A 127 7.72 13.97 -0.54
C PHE A 127 9.01 14.32 0.19
N LYS A 128 9.93 14.97 -0.52
CA LYS A 128 11.17 15.47 0.07
C LYS A 128 10.88 16.61 1.05
N PRO A 129 11.70 16.81 2.10
CA PRO A 129 11.60 17.98 2.93
C PRO A 129 11.81 19.25 2.06
N TYR A 130 11.15 20.33 2.41
CA TYR A 130 11.27 21.64 1.72
C TYR A 130 10.81 21.65 0.25
N ASN A 131 9.83 20.79 -0.09
CA ASN A 131 9.31 20.67 -1.46
C ASN A 131 8.35 21.79 -1.90
N ASN A 132 8.07 22.76 -1.04
CA ASN A 132 7.17 23.90 -1.27
C ASN A 132 5.75 23.57 -1.80
N LEU A 133 5.38 22.28 -1.86
CA LEU A 133 4.06 21.86 -2.31
C LEU A 133 3.02 21.97 -1.20
N CYS A 134 1.89 22.59 -1.51
CA CYS A 134 0.75 22.61 -0.61
C CYS A 134 0.08 21.21 -0.54
N LYS A 135 -0.85 21.03 0.42
CA LYS A 135 -1.55 19.74 0.61
C LYS A 135 -2.31 19.28 -0.63
N GLN A 136 -2.92 20.21 -1.35
CA GLN A 136 -3.70 19.92 -2.55
C GLN A 136 -2.81 19.44 -3.72
N GLU A 137 -1.67 20.10 -3.91
CA GLU A 137 -0.68 19.70 -4.91
C GLU A 137 -0.08 18.32 -4.60
N LYS A 138 0.22 18.02 -3.33
CA LYS A 138 0.65 16.68 -2.91
C LYS A 138 -0.39 15.61 -3.22
N LEU A 139 -1.67 15.88 -2.96
CA LEU A 139 -2.77 14.96 -3.29
C LEU A 139 -2.92 14.78 -4.80
N ARG A 140 -2.73 15.84 -5.58
CA ARG A 140 -2.74 15.76 -7.05
C ARG A 140 -1.63 14.86 -7.58
N VAL A 141 -0.39 15.08 -7.13
CA VAL A 141 0.77 14.22 -7.49
C VAL A 141 0.52 12.76 -7.14
N VAL A 142 0.01 12.48 -5.93
CA VAL A 142 -0.36 11.11 -5.54
C VAL A 142 -1.44 10.53 -6.45
N GLY A 143 -2.45 11.33 -6.80
CA GLY A 143 -3.52 10.92 -7.72
C GLY A 143 -3.02 10.62 -9.13
N GLU A 144 -2.06 11.39 -9.63
CA GLU A 144 -1.44 11.19 -10.94
C GLU A 144 -0.55 9.94 -10.98
N LEU A 145 0.25 9.71 -9.93
CA LEU A 145 1.22 8.60 -9.89
C LEU A 145 0.60 7.27 -9.46
N ILE A 146 -0.33 7.28 -8.49
CA ILE A 146 -0.93 6.06 -7.94
C ILE A 146 -2.36 5.87 -8.48
N GLY A 147 -2.96 6.94 -9.00
CA GLY A 147 -4.29 6.91 -9.60
C GLY A 147 -4.35 5.81 -10.66
N ARG A 148 -5.52 5.17 -10.77
CA ARG A 148 -5.73 4.11 -11.75
C ARG A 148 -5.34 4.61 -13.13
N THR A 149 -4.21 4.14 -13.63
CA THR A 149 -3.63 4.46 -14.94
C THR A 149 -4.56 4.06 -16.10
N LYS A 150 -5.56 3.22 -15.85
CA LYS A 150 -6.57 2.84 -16.84
C LYS A 150 -7.96 3.18 -16.32
N ARG A 151 -8.46 4.37 -16.67
CA ARG A 151 -9.91 4.57 -16.72
C ARG A 151 -10.41 3.72 -17.88
N ILE A 152 -11.32 2.80 -17.58
CA ILE A 152 -12.01 2.03 -18.62
C ILE A 152 -12.80 3.01 -19.46
N THR A 153 -12.45 3.10 -20.73
CA THR A 153 -13.10 3.95 -21.73
C THR A 153 -14.25 3.20 -22.41
N GLU A 154 -15.05 3.89 -23.20
CA GLU A 154 -16.04 3.26 -24.07
C GLU A 154 -15.37 2.37 -25.12
N ASP A 155 -14.20 2.76 -25.63
CA ASP A 155 -13.43 1.99 -26.61
C ASP A 155 -12.94 0.67 -25.98
N ASP A 156 -12.39 0.69 -24.77
CA ASP A 156 -11.99 -0.55 -24.07
C ASP A 156 -13.17 -1.53 -23.90
N ILE A 157 -14.39 -1.00 -23.67
CA ILE A 157 -15.60 -1.82 -23.55
C ILE A 157 -16.01 -2.37 -24.91
N TYR A 158 -15.94 -1.56 -25.96
CA TYR A 158 -16.29 -1.95 -27.31
C TYR A 158 -15.36 -3.04 -27.85
N ASP A 159 -14.05 -2.85 -27.72
CA ASP A 159 -13.04 -3.85 -28.12
C ASP A 159 -13.27 -5.19 -27.42
N CYS A 160 -13.56 -5.16 -26.14
CA CYS A 160 -13.87 -6.34 -25.36
C CYS A 160 -15.21 -7.02 -25.79
N MET A 161 -16.19 -6.23 -26.27
CA MET A 161 -17.44 -6.76 -26.82
C MET A 161 -17.18 -7.48 -28.16
N LEU A 162 -16.33 -6.92 -29.02
CA LEU A 162 -15.95 -7.55 -30.28
C LEU A 162 -15.20 -8.86 -30.03
N GLU A 163 -14.22 -8.86 -29.14
CA GLU A 163 -13.48 -10.08 -28.76
C GLU A 163 -14.41 -11.19 -28.26
N LEU A 164 -15.41 -10.85 -27.44
CA LEU A 164 -16.40 -11.84 -26.98
C LEU A 164 -17.28 -12.36 -28.13
N ASN A 165 -17.68 -11.49 -29.05
CA ASN A 165 -18.51 -11.85 -30.21
C ASN A 165 -17.76 -12.75 -31.17
N ASP A 166 -16.51 -12.41 -31.49
CA ASP A 166 -15.64 -13.20 -32.39
C ASP A 166 -15.36 -14.60 -31.85
N ASN A 167 -15.32 -14.74 -30.52
CA ASN A 167 -15.22 -16.03 -29.83
C ASN A 167 -16.56 -16.76 -29.69
N GLY A 168 -17.65 -16.31 -30.33
CA GLY A 168 -18.98 -16.92 -30.24
C GLY A 168 -19.62 -16.85 -28.84
N ASN A 169 -19.19 -15.89 -28.03
CA ASN A 169 -19.61 -15.75 -26.65
C ASN A 169 -20.65 -14.65 -26.47
N LYS A 170 -21.78 -14.98 -25.88
CA LYS A 170 -22.78 -13.97 -25.49
C LYS A 170 -22.16 -12.89 -24.60
N ILE A 171 -22.35 -11.62 -24.99
CA ILE A 171 -21.83 -10.45 -24.32
C ILE A 171 -22.73 -10.12 -23.12
N THR A 172 -22.17 -10.24 -21.92
CA THR A 172 -22.85 -9.89 -20.65
C THR A 172 -22.01 -8.88 -19.87
N ILE A 173 -22.65 -8.05 -19.05
CA ILE A 173 -21.95 -7.10 -18.18
C ILE A 173 -20.96 -7.82 -17.25
N ALA A 174 -21.31 -8.99 -16.75
CA ALA A 174 -20.45 -9.77 -15.87
C ALA A 174 -19.17 -10.26 -16.59
N LYS A 175 -19.28 -10.72 -17.86
CA LYS A 175 -18.11 -11.12 -18.66
C LYS A 175 -17.21 -9.93 -18.96
N LEU A 176 -17.77 -8.78 -19.38
CA LEU A 176 -17.02 -7.55 -19.60
C LEU A 176 -16.29 -7.09 -18.35
N ALA A 177 -16.98 -7.08 -17.21
CA ALA A 177 -16.38 -6.70 -15.93
C ALA A 177 -15.21 -7.62 -15.52
N LYS A 178 -15.34 -8.92 -15.79
CA LYS A 178 -14.28 -9.91 -15.52
C LYS A 178 -13.06 -9.72 -16.42
N LEU A 179 -13.27 -9.53 -17.73
CA LEU A 179 -12.19 -9.34 -18.71
C LEU A 179 -11.46 -8.01 -18.47
N LEU A 180 -12.20 -6.92 -18.26
CA LEU A 180 -11.64 -5.60 -17.97
C LEU A 180 -11.17 -5.42 -16.51
N LYS A 181 -11.24 -6.49 -15.69
CA LYS A 181 -10.83 -6.49 -14.27
C LYS A 181 -11.44 -5.33 -13.47
N CYS A 182 -12.73 -5.08 -13.67
CA CYS A 182 -13.46 -4.00 -13.02
C CYS A 182 -14.80 -4.48 -12.43
N THR A 183 -15.54 -3.57 -11.80
CA THR A 183 -16.88 -3.88 -11.29
C THR A 183 -17.95 -3.69 -12.37
N SER A 184 -19.06 -4.45 -12.29
CA SER A 184 -20.24 -4.25 -13.16
C SER A 184 -20.75 -2.81 -13.13
N ARG A 185 -20.66 -2.14 -11.98
CA ARG A 185 -21.03 -0.72 -11.83
C ARG A 185 -20.14 0.18 -12.70
N THR A 186 -18.84 -0.14 -12.83
CA THR A 186 -17.92 0.61 -13.69
C THR A 186 -18.32 0.48 -15.16
N ILE A 187 -18.67 -0.74 -15.61
CA ILE A 187 -19.17 -0.97 -16.97
C ILE A 187 -20.46 -0.18 -17.21
N HIS A 188 -21.45 -0.29 -16.31
CA HIS A 188 -22.70 0.44 -16.46
C HIS A 188 -22.53 1.95 -16.57
N ARG A 189 -21.57 2.51 -15.81
CA ARG A 189 -21.28 3.96 -15.81
C ARG A 189 -20.60 4.44 -17.08
N ASN A 190 -19.74 3.61 -17.67
CA ASN A 190 -18.95 3.96 -18.85
C ASN A 190 -19.53 3.37 -20.16
N MET A 191 -20.64 2.65 -20.11
CA MET A 191 -21.35 2.14 -21.27
C MET A 191 -22.50 3.08 -21.65
N GLY A 192 -22.29 3.90 -22.67
CA GLY A 192 -23.28 4.82 -23.22
C GLY A 192 -24.49 4.10 -23.83
N VAL A 193 -25.46 4.89 -24.30
CA VAL A 193 -26.69 4.35 -24.93
C VAL A 193 -26.36 3.61 -26.23
N GLU A 194 -25.41 4.12 -26.98
CA GLU A 194 -24.97 3.54 -28.25
C GLU A 194 -24.30 2.18 -28.04
N LEU A 195 -23.38 2.06 -27.10
CA LEU A 195 -22.76 0.78 -26.76
C LEU A 195 -23.75 -0.27 -26.24
N LYS A 196 -24.83 0.17 -25.56
CA LYS A 196 -25.90 -0.74 -25.13
C LYS A 196 -26.68 -1.31 -26.30
N ARG A 197 -26.94 -0.47 -27.33
CA ARG A 197 -27.59 -0.89 -28.59
C ARG A 197 -26.69 -1.85 -29.35
N GLU A 198 -25.42 -1.49 -29.51
CA GLU A 198 -24.42 -2.32 -30.19
C GLU A 198 -24.29 -3.71 -29.53
N LYS A 199 -24.21 -3.77 -28.19
CA LYS A 199 -24.23 -5.03 -27.46
C LYS A 199 -25.46 -5.90 -27.78
N GLN A 200 -26.64 -5.26 -27.96
CA GLN A 200 -27.86 -6.00 -28.30
C GLN A 200 -27.83 -6.53 -29.73
N LEU A 201 -27.27 -5.74 -30.68
CA LEU A 201 -27.11 -6.14 -32.06
C LEU A 201 -26.12 -7.32 -32.19
N LEU A 202 -24.94 -7.21 -31.59
CA LEU A 202 -23.95 -8.27 -31.56
C LEU A 202 -24.48 -9.58 -30.95
N ASN A 203 -25.22 -9.49 -29.87
CA ASN A 203 -25.86 -10.68 -29.25
C ASN A 203 -27.01 -11.28 -30.07
N LYS A 204 -27.57 -10.58 -31.05
CA LYS A 204 -28.59 -11.13 -31.97
C LYS A 204 -27.99 -11.86 -33.17
N GLN A 205 -26.71 -11.63 -33.42
CA GLN A 205 -25.97 -12.26 -34.53
C GLN A 205 -25.34 -13.58 -34.13
N LEU A 206 -25.29 -13.86 -32.82
CA LEU A 206 -24.88 -15.14 -32.22
C LEU A 206 -26.07 -16.10 -32.15
#